data_80f2f43409157eac2d095b75709f18f6
#
_entry.id   80f2f43409157eac2d095b75709f18f6
#
_cell.length_a   1.000
_cell.length_b   1.000
_cell.length_c   1.000
_cell.angle_alpha   90.00
_cell.angle_beta   90.00
_cell.angle_gamma   90.00
#
_symmetry.space_group_name_H-M   'P 1'
#
loop_
_entity.id
_entity.type
_entity.pdbx_description
1 polymer ?
#
loop_
_entity_poly.entity_id
_entity_poly.type
_entity_poly.pdbx_seq_one_letter_code
_entity_poly.pdbx_strand_id
1 'polypeptide(L)'
;MSKSCLNKIRGNVLMDCTVPKLGIKDIYLMYVEDITLTLSADATAVSDVTWATGAKSYRIEGYKQNIQVTTSMLNTDASAKLDVTIQFKAALDPILSRRISTGKFFVMTVPPTGASTNLWGLQAPLMCTNIEYDSNANGGLATYTLSAPEGSGGNYYALVSAAAAATITSKSV
;
A
#
# COMPACT_ATOMS: atom_id res chain seq x y z
N MET A 1 4.33 -31.47 11.74
CA MET A 1 5.60 -30.80 12.04
C MET A 1 5.91 -29.81 10.93
N SER A 2 5.85 -28.54 11.21
CA SER A 2 6.23 -27.49 10.26
C SER A 2 7.74 -27.50 10.10
N LYS A 3 8.23 -27.75 8.90
CA LYS A 3 9.65 -27.62 8.59
C LYS A 3 9.91 -26.15 8.27
N SER A 4 10.42 -25.39 9.23
CA SER A 4 10.87 -24.02 8.96
C SER A 4 12.25 -24.06 8.30
N CYS A 5 12.37 -23.43 7.15
CA CYS A 5 13.67 -23.15 6.54
C CYS A 5 14.31 -21.99 7.31
N LEU A 6 15.33 -22.33 8.07
CA LEU A 6 16.04 -21.37 8.91
C LEU A 6 17.09 -20.63 8.10
N ASN A 7 16.76 -19.45 7.61
CA ASN A 7 17.75 -18.44 7.27
C ASN A 7 17.83 -17.43 8.40
N LYS A 8 18.76 -17.63 9.31
CA LYS A 8 18.97 -16.69 10.42
C LYS A 8 19.77 -15.49 9.93
N ILE A 9 19.12 -14.37 9.78
CA ILE A 9 19.79 -13.08 9.68
C ILE A 9 19.65 -12.41 11.04
N ARG A 10 20.76 -12.31 11.80
CA ARG A 10 20.82 -11.65 13.13
C ARG A 10 19.67 -12.06 14.04
N GLY A 11 19.72 -13.28 14.48
CA GLY A 11 19.04 -13.69 15.70
C GLY A 11 17.56 -13.80 15.62
N ASN A 12 16.83 -14.09 14.66
CA ASN A 12 15.43 -14.58 14.72
C ASN A 12 14.52 -14.17 13.55
N VAL A 13 15.04 -13.81 12.40
CA VAL A 13 14.18 -13.74 11.21
C VAL A 13 13.99 -15.15 10.69
N LEU A 14 12.83 -15.73 10.94
CA LEU A 14 12.43 -17.04 10.43
C LEU A 14 11.66 -16.82 9.12
N MET A 15 12.17 -17.41 8.04
CA MET A 15 11.41 -17.50 6.80
C MET A 15 10.63 -18.82 6.79
N ASP A 16 9.31 -18.71 6.61
CA ASP A 16 8.48 -19.89 6.38
C ASP A 16 8.79 -20.49 5.01
N CYS A 17 8.94 -21.82 4.97
CA CYS A 17 9.20 -22.55 3.72
C CYS A 17 7.97 -22.73 2.84
N THR A 18 6.89 -22.05 3.11
CA THR A 18 5.74 -22.00 2.20
C THR A 18 6.13 -21.30 0.92
N VAL A 19 5.69 -21.83 -0.22
CA VAL A 19 5.94 -21.20 -1.52
C VAL A 19 5.38 -19.79 -1.48
N PRO A 20 6.22 -18.75 -1.62
CA PRO A 20 5.72 -17.38 -1.59
C PRO A 20 4.78 -17.17 -2.77
N LYS A 21 3.57 -16.71 -2.49
CA LYS A 21 2.66 -16.24 -3.53
C LYS A 21 3.04 -14.83 -3.91
N LEU A 22 3.37 -14.64 -5.16
CA LEU A 22 3.74 -13.34 -5.69
C LEU A 22 2.52 -12.40 -5.79
N GLY A 23 2.80 -11.11 -5.65
CA GLY A 23 1.83 -10.05 -5.88
C GLY A 23 1.11 -9.57 -4.61
N ILE A 24 0.19 -8.68 -4.82
CA ILE A 24 -0.71 -8.12 -3.82
C ILE A 24 -2.12 -8.60 -4.14
N LYS A 25 -2.85 -9.04 -3.11
CA LYS A 25 -4.23 -9.49 -3.28
C LYS A 25 -5.16 -8.31 -3.54
N ASP A 26 -5.08 -7.30 -2.70
CA ASP A 26 -5.92 -6.11 -2.78
C ASP A 26 -5.14 -4.89 -2.28
N ILE A 27 -5.48 -3.71 -2.79
CA ILE A 27 -5.14 -2.45 -2.15
C ILE A 27 -6.41 -1.68 -1.83
N TYR A 28 -6.36 -0.91 -0.75
CA TYR A 28 -7.43 -0.02 -0.33
C TYR A 28 -6.89 1.40 -0.29
N LEU A 29 -7.46 2.27 -1.11
CA LEU A 29 -7.15 3.69 -1.15
C LEU A 29 -8.09 4.43 -0.20
N MET A 30 -7.55 5.29 0.64
CA MET A 30 -8.29 6.09 1.59
C MET A 30 -7.81 7.54 1.51
N TYR A 31 -8.72 8.48 1.33
CA TYR A 31 -8.34 9.89 1.36
C TYR A 31 -7.84 10.27 2.75
N VAL A 32 -6.72 10.97 2.79
CA VAL A 32 -6.09 11.40 4.05
C VAL A 32 -6.99 12.31 4.88
N GLU A 33 -7.80 13.13 4.21
CA GLU A 33 -8.74 14.05 4.82
C GLU A 33 -9.96 13.37 5.47
N ASP A 34 -10.23 12.13 5.08
CA ASP A 34 -11.42 11.37 5.48
C ASP A 34 -11.18 10.48 6.69
N ILE A 35 -9.93 10.30 7.11
CA ILE A 35 -9.60 9.34 8.19
C ILE A 35 -8.58 9.89 9.16
N THR A 36 -8.70 9.43 10.40
CA THR A 36 -7.70 9.64 11.45
C THR A 36 -7.18 8.29 11.90
N LEU A 37 -5.86 8.14 11.89
CA LEU A 37 -5.19 6.91 12.27
C LEU A 37 -4.69 7.00 13.71
N THR A 38 -4.93 5.94 14.48
CA THR A 38 -4.35 5.78 15.80
C THR A 38 -3.17 4.81 15.69
N LEU A 39 -1.97 5.31 15.98
CA LEU A 39 -0.74 4.52 15.94
C LEU A 39 -0.41 3.92 17.32
N SER A 40 0.34 2.82 17.32
CA SER A 40 0.99 2.30 18.51
C SER A 40 2.01 3.31 19.07
N ALA A 41 2.42 3.14 20.32
CA ALA A 41 3.36 4.05 20.98
C ALA A 41 4.71 4.20 20.25
N ASP A 42 5.14 3.17 19.54
CA ASP A 42 6.36 3.13 18.72
C ASP A 42 6.11 3.52 17.26
N ALA A 43 4.88 3.88 16.91
CA ALA A 43 4.44 4.24 15.55
C ALA A 43 4.68 3.14 14.48
N THR A 44 4.87 1.88 14.88
CA THR A 44 5.10 0.77 13.96
C THR A 44 3.83 0.06 13.53
N ALA A 45 2.71 0.30 14.23
CA ALA A 45 1.43 -0.31 13.93
C ALA A 45 0.27 0.68 13.99
N VAL A 46 -0.72 0.48 13.12
CA VAL A 46 -2.02 1.14 13.18
C VAL A 46 -2.96 0.28 14.03
N SER A 47 -3.37 0.78 15.17
CA SER A 47 -4.24 0.09 16.11
C SER A 47 -5.72 0.33 15.83
N ASP A 48 -6.08 1.53 15.37
CA ASP A 48 -7.46 1.91 15.08
C ASP A 48 -7.56 2.95 13.96
N VAL A 49 -8.74 3.03 13.34
CA VAL A 49 -9.05 3.96 12.25
C VAL A 49 -10.39 4.61 12.50
N THR A 50 -10.40 5.93 12.66
CA THR A 50 -11.61 6.74 12.79
C THR A 50 -11.96 7.38 11.46
N TRP A 51 -13.21 7.29 11.04
CA TRP A 51 -13.71 7.75 9.76
C TRP A 51 -14.56 9.01 9.89
N ALA A 52 -14.37 9.95 8.98
CA ALA A 52 -15.33 11.04 8.80
C ALA A 52 -16.70 10.50 8.34
N THR A 53 -17.75 11.25 8.61
CA THR A 53 -19.12 10.84 8.26
C THR A 53 -19.25 10.70 6.74
N GLY A 54 -19.67 9.52 6.29
CA GLY A 54 -19.83 9.20 4.87
C GLY A 54 -18.55 8.82 4.11
N ALA A 55 -17.40 8.86 4.78
CA ALA A 55 -16.12 8.46 4.18
C ALA A 55 -16.06 6.96 3.88
N LYS A 56 -15.33 6.62 2.84
CA LYS A 56 -15.21 5.26 2.32
C LYS A 56 -13.77 4.94 1.92
N SER A 57 -13.46 3.66 1.91
CA SER A 57 -12.26 3.12 1.26
C SER A 57 -12.59 2.63 -0.15
N TYR A 58 -11.62 2.69 -1.04
CA TYR A 58 -11.78 2.25 -2.43
C TYR A 58 -10.87 1.05 -2.68
N ARG A 59 -11.50 -0.11 -2.86
CA ARG A 59 -10.79 -1.35 -3.09
C ARG A 59 -10.37 -1.47 -4.56
N ILE A 60 -9.12 -1.81 -4.79
CA ILE A 60 -8.60 -2.24 -6.08
C ILE A 60 -8.16 -3.69 -5.93
N GLU A 61 -8.84 -4.56 -6.64
CA GLU A 61 -8.60 -6.00 -6.59
C GLU A 61 -7.36 -6.37 -7.39
N GLY A 62 -6.49 -7.18 -6.78
CA GLY A 62 -5.33 -7.75 -7.42
C GLY A 62 -5.72 -8.96 -8.27
N TYR A 63 -5.53 -8.84 -9.58
CA TYR A 63 -5.73 -9.93 -10.52
C TYR A 63 -4.52 -10.06 -11.45
N LYS A 64 -3.99 -11.28 -11.56
CA LYS A 64 -2.83 -11.56 -12.43
C LYS A 64 -1.67 -10.56 -12.28
N GLN A 65 -1.34 -10.23 -11.03
CA GLN A 65 -0.24 -9.30 -10.71
C GLN A 65 -0.41 -7.87 -11.31
N ASN A 66 -1.65 -7.40 -11.38
CA ASN A 66 -1.94 -6.04 -11.81
C ASN A 66 -1.58 -4.97 -10.77
N ILE A 67 -1.20 -5.38 -9.56
CA ILE A 67 -0.74 -4.50 -8.49
C ILE A 67 0.72 -4.82 -8.17
N GLN A 68 1.54 -3.78 -8.14
CA GLN A 68 2.95 -3.85 -7.78
C GLN A 68 3.27 -2.82 -6.70
N VAL A 69 3.93 -3.25 -5.65
CA VAL A 69 4.49 -2.36 -4.62
C VAL A 69 6.00 -2.50 -4.66
N THR A 70 6.67 -1.40 -4.89
CA THR A 70 8.13 -1.34 -4.93
C THR A 70 8.61 -0.38 -3.85
N THR A 71 9.56 -0.81 -3.06
CA THR A 71 10.21 0.02 -2.06
C THR A 71 11.70 0.08 -2.34
N SER A 72 12.28 1.26 -2.22
CA SER A 72 13.72 1.46 -2.31
C SER A 72 14.18 2.30 -1.12
N MET A 73 15.34 1.96 -0.59
CA MET A 73 15.98 2.77 0.45
C MET A 73 17.12 3.55 -0.18
N LEU A 74 17.00 4.87 -0.20
CA LEU A 74 18.08 5.78 -0.53
C LEU A 74 18.77 6.19 0.76
N ASN A 75 20.02 5.79 0.91
CA ASN A 75 20.86 6.19 2.02
C ASN A 75 21.82 7.25 1.52
N THR A 76 21.56 8.51 1.87
CA THR A 76 22.47 9.62 1.62
C THR A 76 23.14 10.01 2.93
N ASP A 77 24.30 10.66 2.88
CA ASP A 77 25.10 11.06 4.07
C ASP A 77 24.32 11.87 5.11
N ALA A 78 23.16 12.41 4.75
CA ALA A 78 22.34 13.23 5.62
C ALA A 78 21.01 12.58 6.10
N SER A 79 20.48 11.59 5.38
CA SER A 79 19.22 10.94 5.74
C SER A 79 18.97 9.63 5.00
N ALA A 80 18.44 8.64 5.71
CA ALA A 80 17.87 7.45 5.07
C ALA A 80 16.41 7.74 4.67
N LYS A 81 16.08 7.48 3.40
CA LYS A 81 14.72 7.60 2.89
C LYS A 81 14.23 6.26 2.39
N LEU A 82 13.05 5.87 2.80
CA LEU A 82 12.34 4.75 2.22
C LEU A 82 11.30 5.31 1.24
N ASP A 83 11.56 5.15 -0.06
CA ASP A 83 10.60 5.52 -1.08
C ASP A 83 9.69 4.34 -1.40
N VAL A 84 8.40 4.62 -1.57
CA VAL A 84 7.41 3.63 -1.99
C VAL A 84 6.76 4.08 -3.29
N THR A 85 6.65 3.14 -4.22
CA THR A 85 5.88 3.29 -5.44
C THR A 85 4.87 2.17 -5.52
N ILE A 86 3.60 2.53 -5.63
CA ILE A 86 2.49 1.59 -5.78
C ILE A 86 1.92 1.79 -7.18
N GLN A 87 1.98 0.74 -8.00
CA GLN A 87 1.40 0.73 -9.32
C GLN A 87 0.24 -0.25 -9.38
N PHE A 88 -0.84 0.15 -10.03
CA PHE A 88 -1.93 -0.76 -10.34
C PHE A 88 -2.47 -0.50 -11.74
N LYS A 89 -3.00 -1.56 -12.36
CA LYS A 89 -3.61 -1.51 -13.68
C LYS A 89 -5.11 -1.63 -13.56
N ALA A 90 -5.82 -0.70 -14.18
CA ALA A 90 -7.28 -0.67 -14.23
C ALA A 90 -7.75 -0.16 -15.61
N ALA A 91 -9.03 -0.35 -15.91
CA ALA A 91 -9.63 0.25 -17.09
C ALA A 91 -9.45 1.77 -17.08
N LEU A 92 -9.15 2.35 -18.24
CA LEU A 92 -9.07 3.80 -18.36
C LEU A 92 -10.47 4.40 -18.18
N ASP A 93 -10.68 5.09 -17.08
CA ASP A 93 -11.93 5.75 -16.72
C ASP A 93 -11.66 7.23 -16.38
N PRO A 94 -12.37 8.17 -17.01
CA PRO A 94 -12.11 9.60 -16.81
C PRO A 94 -12.44 10.08 -15.39
N ILE A 95 -13.43 9.47 -14.73
CA ILE A 95 -13.80 9.83 -13.36
C ILE A 95 -12.75 9.32 -12.39
N LEU A 96 -12.35 8.05 -12.53
CA LEU A 96 -11.30 7.44 -11.73
C LEU A 96 -9.97 8.22 -11.89
N SER A 97 -9.58 8.48 -13.14
CA SER A 97 -8.34 9.20 -13.45
C SER A 97 -8.31 10.60 -12.83
N ARG A 98 -9.43 11.35 -12.88
CA ARG A 98 -9.53 12.67 -12.26
C ARG A 98 -9.43 12.59 -10.75
N ARG A 99 -10.14 11.65 -10.11
CA ARG A 99 -10.15 11.51 -8.65
C ARG A 99 -8.81 11.07 -8.10
N ILE A 100 -8.15 10.14 -8.78
CA ILE A 100 -6.82 9.66 -8.40
C ILE A 100 -5.77 10.76 -8.59
N SER A 101 -5.81 11.51 -9.69
CA SER A 101 -4.81 12.55 -9.98
C SER A 101 -4.83 13.72 -8.99
N THR A 102 -5.96 13.97 -8.34
CA THR A 102 -6.11 15.09 -7.38
C THR A 102 -6.07 14.65 -5.91
N GLY A 103 -6.14 13.33 -5.66
CA GLY A 103 -6.23 12.79 -4.31
C GLY A 103 -4.89 12.66 -3.60
N LYS A 104 -4.96 12.68 -2.26
CA LYS A 104 -3.89 12.30 -1.34
C LYS A 104 -4.34 11.10 -0.55
N PHE A 105 -3.56 10.03 -0.56
CA PHE A 105 -4.00 8.73 -0.06
C PHE A 105 -3.12 8.15 1.01
N PHE A 106 -3.75 7.52 2.00
CA PHE A 106 -3.18 6.37 2.67
C PHE A 106 -3.52 5.12 1.86
N VAL A 107 -2.59 4.21 1.74
CA VAL A 107 -2.79 2.98 0.96
C VAL A 107 -2.52 1.77 1.84
N MET A 108 -3.56 0.97 2.06
CA MET A 108 -3.41 -0.33 2.73
C MET A 108 -3.20 -1.42 1.68
N THR A 109 -2.15 -2.21 1.85
CA THR A 109 -1.82 -3.33 0.96
C THR A 109 -2.05 -4.65 1.68
N VAL A 110 -2.81 -5.53 1.04
CA VAL A 110 -3.14 -6.86 1.56
C VAL A 110 -2.39 -7.91 0.76
N PRO A 111 -1.50 -8.68 1.37
CA PRO A 111 -0.79 -9.75 0.69
C PRO A 111 -1.71 -10.94 0.38
N PRO A 112 -1.36 -11.81 -0.57
CA PRO A 112 -2.19 -12.94 -0.98
C PRO A 112 -2.29 -14.05 0.08
N THR A 113 -1.36 -14.14 1.00
CA THR A 113 -1.34 -15.15 2.07
C THR A 113 -0.82 -14.56 3.36
N GLY A 114 -1.59 -14.67 4.43
CA GLY A 114 -1.20 -14.66 5.85
C GLY A 114 -0.11 -13.70 6.36
N ALA A 115 0.56 -12.99 5.47
CA ALA A 115 1.52 -11.96 5.83
C ALA A 115 0.81 -10.70 6.32
N SER A 116 1.53 -9.89 7.08
CA SER A 116 0.98 -8.69 7.68
C SER A 116 0.48 -7.71 6.63
N THR A 117 -0.68 -7.13 6.87
CA THR A 117 -1.24 -6.03 6.10
C THR A 117 -0.46 -4.75 6.44
N ASN A 118 -0.04 -4.02 5.42
CA ASN A 118 0.77 -2.82 5.58
C ASN A 118 -0.01 -1.57 5.17
N LEU A 119 0.24 -0.47 5.86
CA LEU A 119 -0.27 0.87 5.53
C LEU A 119 0.89 1.77 5.12
N TRP A 120 0.71 2.48 4.01
CA TRP A 120 1.67 3.39 3.41
C TRP A 120 1.12 4.81 3.38
N GLY A 121 2.01 5.80 3.40
CA GLY A 121 1.65 7.20 3.29
C GLY A 121 1.59 7.96 4.62
N LEU A 122 2.09 7.36 5.71
CA LEU A 122 2.00 7.94 7.06
C LEU A 122 2.76 9.24 7.22
N GLN A 123 3.99 9.33 6.69
CA GLN A 123 4.83 10.53 6.78
C GLN A 123 4.54 11.50 5.63
N ALA A 124 4.32 10.96 4.45
CA ALA A 124 3.94 11.73 3.28
C ALA A 124 2.86 10.97 2.51
N PRO A 125 1.66 11.55 2.35
CA PRO A 125 0.58 10.95 1.60
C PRO A 125 1.01 10.55 0.20
N LEU A 126 0.52 9.40 -0.28
CA LEU A 126 0.78 8.99 -1.65
C LEU A 126 -0.13 9.77 -2.60
N MET A 127 0.44 10.23 -3.69
CA MET A 127 -0.25 10.96 -4.75
C MET A 127 -0.03 10.28 -6.07
N CYS A 128 -0.94 10.47 -7.01
CA CYS A 128 -0.75 10.00 -8.37
C CYS A 128 0.33 10.83 -9.06
N THR A 129 1.43 10.18 -9.43
CA THR A 129 2.56 10.82 -10.12
C THR A 129 2.57 10.52 -11.62
N ASN A 130 1.90 9.45 -12.04
CA ASN A 130 1.79 9.11 -13.46
C ASN A 130 0.52 8.29 -13.73
N ILE A 131 -0.09 8.54 -14.90
CA ILE A 131 -1.13 7.70 -15.49
C ILE A 131 -0.68 7.43 -16.92
N GLU A 132 -0.41 6.17 -17.23
CA GLU A 132 0.06 5.74 -18.53
C GLU A 132 -0.99 4.82 -19.18
N TYR A 133 -1.36 5.11 -20.41
CA TYR A 133 -2.26 4.29 -21.18
C TYR A 133 -1.68 4.03 -22.57
N ASP A 134 -1.58 2.76 -22.91
CA ASP A 134 -1.24 2.31 -24.25
C ASP A 134 -2.27 1.24 -24.67
N SER A 135 -3.02 1.53 -25.74
CA SER A 135 -4.05 0.63 -26.26
C SER A 135 -3.50 -0.73 -26.75
N ASN A 136 -2.21 -0.79 -27.07
CA ASN A 136 -1.53 -1.98 -27.57
C ASN A 136 -0.72 -2.72 -26.50
N ALA A 137 -0.66 -2.15 -25.30
CA ALA A 137 0.07 -2.74 -24.18
C ALA A 137 -0.85 -2.99 -22.99
N ASN A 138 -0.37 -3.76 -22.02
CA ASN A 138 -1.06 -4.02 -20.74
C ASN A 138 -2.50 -4.56 -20.84
N GLY A 139 -2.86 -5.17 -21.98
CA GLY A 139 -4.22 -5.66 -22.22
C GLY A 139 -5.26 -4.54 -22.35
N GLY A 140 -4.86 -3.33 -22.77
CA GLY A 140 -5.73 -2.17 -22.87
C GLY A 140 -6.09 -1.52 -21.53
N LEU A 141 -5.31 -1.80 -20.49
CA LEU A 141 -5.48 -1.18 -19.17
C LEU A 141 -4.53 0.02 -19.01
N ALA A 142 -4.99 1.01 -18.27
CA ALA A 142 -4.14 2.11 -17.80
C ALA A 142 -3.34 1.68 -16.58
N THR A 143 -2.10 2.14 -16.49
CA THR A 143 -1.24 1.99 -15.31
C THR A 143 -1.27 3.29 -14.50
N TYR A 144 -1.71 3.19 -13.26
CA TYR A 144 -1.73 4.28 -12.30
C TYR A 144 -0.56 4.12 -11.35
N THR A 145 0.23 5.15 -11.18
CA THR A 145 1.40 5.15 -10.29
C THR A 145 1.18 6.13 -9.15
N LEU A 146 1.23 5.61 -7.93
CA LEU A 146 1.15 6.38 -6.69
C LEU A 146 2.52 6.37 -6.03
N SER A 147 3.00 7.54 -5.64
CA SER A 147 4.24 7.70 -4.87
C SER A 147 4.16 8.92 -3.96
N ALA A 148 5.12 9.02 -3.03
CA ALA A 148 5.25 10.22 -2.23
C ALA A 148 5.70 11.41 -3.09
N PRO A 149 5.29 12.65 -2.77
CA PRO A 149 5.75 13.83 -3.48
C PRO A 149 7.27 13.95 -3.46
N GLU A 150 7.85 14.46 -4.54
CA GLU A 150 9.29 14.74 -4.62
C GLU A 150 9.69 15.70 -3.48
N GLY A 151 10.81 15.40 -2.84
CA GLY A 151 11.33 16.20 -1.70
C GLY A 151 10.62 15.91 -0.36
N SER A 152 9.62 15.04 -0.31
CA SER A 152 9.06 14.56 0.95
C SER A 152 10.07 13.67 1.68
N GLY A 153 10.00 13.65 3.00
CA GLY A 153 10.75 12.67 3.81
C GLY A 153 10.34 11.24 3.44
N GLY A 154 11.21 10.27 3.74
CA GLY A 154 10.93 8.87 3.45
C GLY A 154 9.62 8.37 4.08
N ASN A 155 8.97 7.45 3.41
CA ASN A 155 7.78 6.80 3.91
C ASN A 155 8.13 5.47 4.56
N TYR A 156 7.89 5.36 5.85
CA TYR A 156 7.86 4.08 6.53
C TYR A 156 6.45 3.52 6.48
N TYR A 157 6.35 2.21 6.42
CA TYR A 157 5.05 1.54 6.54
C TYR A 157 4.77 1.21 8.01
N ALA A 158 3.50 1.10 8.34
CA ALA A 158 3.06 0.53 9.60
C ALA A 158 2.27 -0.75 9.35
N LEU A 159 2.37 -1.69 10.27
CA LEU A 159 1.52 -2.87 10.28
C LEU A 159 0.10 -2.46 10.65
N VAL A 160 -0.90 -3.08 10.04
CA VAL A 160 -2.30 -2.80 10.36
C VAL A 160 -2.84 -3.91 11.25
N SER A 161 -3.40 -3.55 12.41
CA SER A 161 -4.04 -4.53 13.28
C SER A 161 -5.23 -5.19 12.58
N ALA A 162 -5.59 -6.40 12.97
CA ALA A 162 -6.73 -7.11 12.38
C ALA A 162 -8.04 -6.33 12.52
N ALA A 163 -8.24 -5.64 13.64
CA ALA A 163 -9.41 -4.80 13.87
C ALA A 163 -9.44 -3.58 12.95
N ALA A 164 -8.33 -2.86 12.81
CA ALA A 164 -8.20 -1.73 11.89
C ALA A 164 -8.39 -2.16 10.43
N ALA A 165 -7.80 -3.28 10.02
CA ALA A 165 -7.96 -3.83 8.68
C ALA A 165 -9.43 -4.20 8.40
N ALA A 166 -10.12 -4.82 9.35
CA ALA A 166 -11.55 -5.14 9.23
C ALA A 166 -12.39 -3.86 9.08
N THR A 167 -12.09 -2.81 9.84
CA THR A 167 -12.76 -1.52 9.74
C THR A 167 -12.57 -0.90 8.35
N ILE A 168 -11.34 -0.90 7.82
CA ILE A 168 -11.06 -0.39 6.46
C ILE A 168 -11.80 -1.20 5.41
N THR A 169 -11.78 -2.52 5.51
CA THR A 169 -12.43 -3.41 4.55
C THR A 169 -13.95 -3.24 4.56
N SER A 170 -14.56 -3.06 5.73
CA SER A 170 -16.01 -2.88 5.88
C SER A 170 -16.54 -1.58 5.25
N LYS A 171 -15.67 -0.58 5.09
CA LYS A 171 -16.00 0.71 4.45
C LYS A 171 -15.76 0.71 2.94
N SER A 172 -15.31 -0.41 2.37
CA SER A 172 -14.98 -0.47 0.94
C SER A 172 -16.21 -0.41 0.04
N VAL A 173 -16.07 0.25 -1.08
CA VAL A 173 -17.03 0.34 -2.19
C VAL A 173 -16.36 -0.13 -3.47
#